data_9ed06f2f98f820b2b780efa7a49409f8
#
_entry.id   9ed06f2f98f820b2b780efa7a49409f8
#
_cell.length_a   1.000
_cell.length_b   1.000
_cell.length_c   1.000
_cell.angle_alpha   90.00
_cell.angle_beta   90.00
_cell.angle_gamma   90.00
#
_symmetry.space_group_name_H-M   'P 1'
#
loop_
_entity.id
_entity.type
_entity.pdbx_description
1 polymer ?
#
loop_
_entity_poly.entity_id
_entity_poly.type
_entity_poly.pdbx_seq_one_letter_code
_entity_poly.pdbx_strand_id
1 'polypeptide(L)'
;MGLNAIWDEAPVDVTTEANFIWSIANKLRGSYMPDKYGDVIIPMVIIRRFECTLEKTKQAVVDMFEKMPTYPYKAMCKISGFQFYNTSQFDLRELCNDADNIAKNFNAYVAGFSDNVKDILNELEIEKHIEKMDKDGCLFSVVKAFSELDLDPETYDSIKMGYIFENLIGRFYQNVDAGQFYTGRDIIKLLCSVLLSEGCDDIFDDKKIITVCDQACGTGGMLSTAFTYLKHYNPSADVRLFGQEFMGPSYAVGKAEMLIKGQNAENFKHTDTLKNDCFPDTKMRFLIENPPFGTPWSGDNAKQGQEDAVKAEFAKDDSRWGAGLPAGSDSQLLFLQSAVAKMDDHVGRAAIISNGSPLFTGGTASGESQIRRWLLENDLVETIIQMPNDLFYNTGISSFCWILSKNKRPERIGKIQLIDASGICHKLRKPLGSKKNEFTPEDREVITKLYCDFEENEFSKIYNNTEFIYREYTVMQPLQRRYEITDESIERLMQSGVLSKLYDESKVLELEEKGENMTAKERTKLEDFKKSKQQYDSIINALNAAKSEEKYMSPEAFLPVINKVLPDVDSK
;
A
#
# COMPACT_ATOMS: atom_id res chain seq x y z
N MET A 1 15.62 -11.33 28.34
CA MET A 1 15.06 -10.17 29.07
C MET A 1 14.11 -9.46 28.15
N GLY A 2 12.81 -9.55 28.38
CA GLY A 2 11.85 -8.75 27.61
C GLY A 2 12.15 -7.26 27.79
N LEU A 3 11.92 -6.46 26.78
CA LEU A 3 12.03 -5.00 26.87
C LEU A 3 10.99 -4.49 27.87
N ASN A 4 11.40 -4.25 29.11
CA ASN A 4 10.51 -3.85 30.20
C ASN A 4 10.04 -2.39 30.09
N ALA A 5 10.52 -1.64 29.10
CA ALA A 5 10.06 -0.29 28.77
C ALA A 5 10.10 -0.10 27.27
N ILE A 6 8.97 0.26 26.69
CA ILE A 6 8.87 0.66 25.30
C ILE A 6 9.58 1.99 25.17
N TRP A 7 10.66 2.02 24.38
CA TRP A 7 11.33 3.27 24.04
C TRP A 7 10.51 4.01 22.99
N ASP A 8 10.36 5.30 23.17
CA ASP A 8 9.82 6.18 22.14
C ASP A 8 10.71 7.43 22.01
N GLU A 9 10.92 7.86 20.80
CA GLU A 9 11.62 9.11 20.55
C GLU A 9 10.75 10.30 20.95
N ALA A 10 11.38 11.38 21.39
CA ALA A 10 10.68 12.61 21.71
C ALA A 10 9.87 13.11 20.49
N PRO A 11 8.66 13.65 20.69
CA PRO A 11 7.87 14.24 19.62
C PRO A 11 8.67 15.31 18.85
N VAL A 12 8.67 15.22 17.53
CA VAL A 12 9.38 16.15 16.65
C VAL A 12 8.35 17.00 15.90
N ASP A 13 8.33 18.32 16.17
CA ASP A 13 7.53 19.26 15.41
C ASP A 13 8.34 19.81 14.23
N VAL A 14 7.87 19.55 13.02
CA VAL A 14 8.45 20.04 11.76
C VAL A 14 7.49 20.95 10.99
N THR A 15 6.46 21.43 11.67
CA THR A 15 5.39 22.22 11.04
C THR A 15 5.93 23.50 10.39
N THR A 16 6.88 24.16 11.01
CA THR A 16 7.48 25.41 10.51
C THR A 16 8.25 25.14 9.22
N GLU A 17 9.12 24.15 9.22
CA GLU A 17 9.95 23.77 8.07
C GLU A 17 9.10 23.25 6.91
N ALA A 18 8.18 22.35 7.19
CA ALA A 18 7.26 21.83 6.19
C ALA A 18 6.37 22.95 5.59
N ASN A 19 5.91 23.90 6.39
CA ASN A 19 5.14 25.05 5.89
C ASN A 19 6.01 26.00 5.06
N PHE A 20 7.27 26.21 5.44
CA PHE A 20 8.20 27.01 4.66
C PHE A 20 8.45 26.35 3.29
N ILE A 21 8.79 25.07 3.26
CA ILE A 21 8.99 24.32 2.01
C ILE A 21 7.69 24.32 1.18
N TRP A 22 6.53 24.11 1.81
CA TRP A 22 5.24 24.21 1.14
C TRP A 22 4.99 25.62 0.55
N SER A 23 5.45 26.68 1.22
CA SER A 23 5.30 28.04 0.70
C SER A 23 6.07 28.26 -0.61
N ILE A 24 7.18 27.53 -0.81
CA ILE A 24 7.97 27.57 -2.06
C ILE A 24 7.14 27.04 -3.23
N ALA A 25 6.25 26.08 -3.00
CA ALA A 25 5.35 25.57 -4.03
C ALA A 25 4.47 26.66 -4.67
N ASN A 26 4.19 27.76 -3.95
CA ASN A 26 3.47 28.90 -4.53
C ASN A 26 4.26 29.59 -5.67
N LYS A 27 5.60 29.45 -5.70
CA LYS A 27 6.46 29.99 -6.76
C LYS A 27 6.34 29.18 -8.06
N LEU A 28 5.79 27.96 -7.99
CA LEU A 28 5.52 27.08 -9.13
C LEU A 28 4.15 27.32 -9.76
N ARG A 29 3.33 28.19 -9.12
CA ARG A 29 1.97 28.49 -9.61
C ARG A 29 2.04 29.13 -11.00
N GLY A 30 1.27 28.57 -11.93
CA GLY A 30 1.25 28.99 -13.34
C GLY A 30 2.20 28.20 -14.24
N SER A 31 3.28 27.63 -13.69
CA SER A 31 4.22 26.77 -14.41
C SER A 31 3.90 25.29 -14.23
N TYR A 32 3.41 24.91 -13.07
CA TYR A 32 3.04 23.53 -12.73
C TYR A 32 1.61 23.45 -12.20
N MET A 33 0.95 22.32 -12.43
CA MET A 33 -0.31 21.98 -11.78
C MET A 33 -0.03 21.60 -10.30
N PRO A 34 -0.98 21.82 -9.38
CA PRO A 34 -0.76 21.57 -7.94
C PRO A 34 -0.34 20.14 -7.60
N ASP A 35 -0.85 19.14 -8.32
CA ASP A 35 -0.48 17.72 -8.19
C ASP A 35 0.96 17.41 -8.65
N LYS A 36 1.60 18.36 -9.36
CA LYS A 36 2.98 18.26 -9.86
C LYS A 36 4.00 19.06 -9.06
N TYR A 37 3.59 19.75 -8.00
CA TYR A 37 4.53 20.50 -7.19
C TYR A 37 5.54 19.60 -6.49
N GLY A 38 5.14 18.40 -6.07
CA GLY A 38 6.01 17.41 -5.46
C GLY A 38 7.17 17.00 -6.35
N ASP A 39 6.95 16.92 -7.66
CA ASP A 39 7.95 16.51 -8.65
C ASP A 39 9.13 17.51 -8.74
N VAL A 40 8.94 18.76 -8.28
CA VAL A 40 9.99 19.78 -8.20
C VAL A 40 10.51 19.96 -6.77
N ILE A 41 9.61 20.03 -5.80
CA ILE A 41 9.97 20.38 -4.42
C ILE A 41 10.82 19.26 -3.78
N ILE A 42 10.47 17.99 -4.00
CA ILE A 42 11.19 16.86 -3.40
C ILE A 42 12.63 16.78 -3.91
N PRO A 43 12.92 16.83 -5.22
CA PRO A 43 14.30 16.91 -5.71
C PRO A 43 15.09 18.06 -5.13
N MET A 44 14.47 19.24 -5.05
CA MET A 44 15.13 20.43 -4.50
C MET A 44 15.45 20.29 -3.00
N VAL A 45 14.57 19.68 -2.22
CA VAL A 45 14.85 19.34 -0.80
C VAL A 45 16.04 18.39 -0.69
N ILE A 46 16.08 17.35 -1.56
CA ILE A 46 17.19 16.39 -1.60
C ILE A 46 18.50 17.07 -1.96
N ILE A 47 18.53 17.89 -3.00
CA ILE A 47 19.71 18.65 -3.42
C ILE A 47 20.20 19.54 -2.27
N ARG A 48 19.30 20.29 -1.64
CA ARG A 48 19.65 21.17 -0.52
C ARG A 48 20.16 20.38 0.68
N ARG A 49 19.59 19.23 0.97
CA ARG A 49 20.05 18.32 2.02
C ARG A 49 21.45 17.81 1.75
N PHE A 50 21.76 17.37 0.52
CA PHE A 50 23.10 16.96 0.13
C PHE A 50 24.09 18.13 0.24
N GLU A 51 23.71 19.32 -0.20
CA GLU A 51 24.54 20.53 -0.13
C GLU A 51 24.90 20.86 1.32
N CYS A 52 23.93 20.95 2.22
CA CYS A 52 24.16 21.21 3.64
C CYS A 52 25.05 20.12 4.27
N THR A 53 24.84 18.85 3.89
CA THR A 53 25.66 17.73 4.39
C THR A 53 27.13 17.88 3.99
N LEU A 54 27.42 18.38 2.78
CA LEU A 54 28.76 18.53 2.25
C LEU A 54 29.42 19.88 2.60
N GLU A 55 28.70 20.84 3.17
CA GLU A 55 29.15 22.22 3.32
C GLU A 55 30.54 22.33 3.95
N LYS A 56 30.81 21.59 5.03
CA LYS A 56 32.08 21.62 5.76
C LYS A 56 33.28 21.07 4.97
N THR A 57 33.03 20.20 3.97
CA THR A 57 34.09 19.46 3.27
C THR A 57 34.15 19.76 1.78
N LYS A 58 33.18 20.52 1.27
CA LYS A 58 33.04 20.81 -0.16
C LYS A 58 34.29 21.43 -0.78
N GLN A 59 34.86 22.46 -0.15
CA GLN A 59 36.06 23.13 -0.70
C GLN A 59 37.24 22.17 -0.85
N ALA A 60 37.46 21.29 0.13
CA ALA A 60 38.54 20.29 0.05
C ALA A 60 38.34 19.29 -1.10
N VAL A 61 37.05 18.95 -1.42
CA VAL A 61 36.72 18.09 -2.55
C VAL A 61 36.99 18.82 -3.87
N VAL A 62 36.57 20.09 -4.00
CA VAL A 62 36.81 20.91 -5.20
C VAL A 62 38.29 21.09 -5.45
N ASP A 63 39.08 21.49 -4.42
CA ASP A 63 40.54 21.68 -4.52
C ASP A 63 41.26 20.40 -4.97
N MET A 64 40.80 19.23 -4.49
CA MET A 64 41.39 17.96 -4.90
C MET A 64 41.01 17.61 -6.33
N PHE A 65 39.77 17.84 -6.73
CA PHE A 65 39.33 17.60 -8.10
C PHE A 65 40.07 18.49 -9.12
N GLU A 66 40.28 19.76 -8.80
CA GLU A 66 41.07 20.66 -9.65
C GLU A 66 42.54 20.19 -9.83
N LYS A 67 43.14 19.68 -8.75
CA LYS A 67 44.51 19.13 -8.78
C LYS A 67 44.57 17.80 -9.54
N MET A 68 43.55 16.94 -9.41
CA MET A 68 43.54 15.60 -9.99
C MET A 68 42.12 15.19 -10.36
N PRO A 69 41.59 15.56 -11.55
CA PRO A 69 40.23 15.23 -11.96
C PRO A 69 39.91 13.73 -12.01
N THR A 70 40.92 12.88 -12.12
CA THR A 70 40.79 11.41 -12.16
C THR A 70 40.99 10.75 -10.79
N TYR A 71 40.88 11.53 -9.70
CA TYR A 71 41.04 10.98 -8.36
C TYR A 71 40.00 9.90 -8.04
N PRO A 72 40.38 8.74 -7.45
CA PRO A 72 39.47 7.62 -7.30
C PRO A 72 38.24 7.96 -6.44
N TYR A 73 37.06 7.47 -6.83
CA TYR A 73 35.82 7.67 -6.11
C TYR A 73 35.90 7.44 -4.60
N LYS A 74 36.44 6.27 -4.18
CA LYS A 74 36.59 5.95 -2.74
C LYS A 74 37.50 6.92 -1.99
N ALA A 75 38.48 7.49 -2.68
CA ALA A 75 39.38 8.46 -2.08
C ALA A 75 38.72 9.84 -1.97
N MET A 76 37.92 10.25 -2.96
CA MET A 76 37.07 11.45 -2.89
C MET A 76 36.04 11.34 -1.75
N CYS A 77 35.42 10.19 -1.57
CA CYS A 77 34.50 9.94 -0.46
C CYS A 77 35.17 10.05 0.92
N LYS A 78 36.49 9.72 1.04
CA LYS A 78 37.24 9.96 2.28
C LYS A 78 37.47 11.45 2.57
N ILE A 79 37.62 12.28 1.52
CA ILE A 79 37.75 13.73 1.67
C ILE A 79 36.41 14.35 2.05
N SER A 80 35.35 13.95 1.40
CA SER A 80 34.01 14.44 1.74
C SER A 80 33.50 13.97 3.11
N GLY A 81 34.02 12.85 3.62
CA GLY A 81 33.53 12.21 4.85
C GLY A 81 32.24 11.39 4.65
N PHE A 82 31.71 11.32 3.43
CA PHE A 82 30.47 10.65 3.08
C PHE A 82 30.66 9.69 1.90
N GLN A 83 29.67 8.85 1.61
CA GLN A 83 29.67 7.97 0.43
C GLN A 83 29.29 8.72 -0.88
N PHE A 84 29.36 10.04 -0.86
CA PHE A 84 29.08 10.92 -2.00
C PHE A 84 29.87 12.23 -1.85
N TYR A 85 29.96 12.98 -2.93
CA TYR A 85 30.65 14.27 -2.98
C TYR A 85 30.07 15.14 -4.13
N ASN A 86 30.47 16.42 -4.17
CA ASN A 86 30.22 17.30 -5.30
C ASN A 86 31.52 18.07 -5.66
N THR A 87 31.91 17.99 -6.92
CA THR A 87 33.14 18.62 -7.46
C THR A 87 32.88 19.99 -8.08
N SER A 88 31.64 20.44 -8.16
CA SER A 88 31.30 21.76 -8.72
C SER A 88 31.72 22.88 -7.77
N GLN A 89 32.18 23.99 -8.33
CA GLN A 89 32.45 25.22 -7.59
C GLN A 89 31.13 25.89 -7.12
N PHE A 90 30.01 25.61 -7.82
CA PHE A 90 28.72 26.20 -7.47
C PHE A 90 28.09 25.54 -6.24
N ASP A 91 27.32 26.36 -5.50
CA ASP A 91 26.26 25.97 -4.59
C ASP A 91 24.96 26.73 -4.97
N LEU A 92 23.84 26.47 -4.28
CA LEU A 92 22.56 27.13 -4.59
C LEU A 92 22.60 28.65 -4.38
N ARG A 93 23.46 29.17 -3.48
CA ARG A 93 23.63 30.61 -3.28
C ARG A 93 24.42 31.23 -4.42
N GLU A 94 25.50 30.58 -4.82
CA GLU A 94 26.34 31.03 -5.92
C GLU A 94 25.61 31.03 -7.26
N LEU A 95 24.70 30.05 -7.48
CA LEU A 95 23.82 30.05 -8.65
C LEU A 95 22.97 31.32 -8.78
N CYS A 96 22.60 31.91 -7.64
CA CYS A 96 21.80 33.15 -7.64
C CYS A 96 22.62 34.40 -8.01
N ASN A 97 23.95 34.33 -8.06
CA ASN A 97 24.80 35.47 -8.44
C ASN A 97 24.82 35.72 -9.95
N ASP A 98 24.40 34.75 -10.76
CA ASP A 98 24.35 34.84 -12.23
C ASP A 98 22.98 34.36 -12.74
N ALA A 99 22.01 35.25 -12.63
CA ALA A 99 20.61 34.95 -12.97
C ALA A 99 20.43 34.60 -14.47
N ASP A 100 21.21 35.22 -15.35
CA ASP A 100 21.09 35.02 -16.81
C ASP A 100 21.57 33.64 -17.26
N ASN A 101 22.48 33.02 -16.52
CA ASN A 101 23.03 31.68 -16.79
C ASN A 101 22.61 30.64 -15.76
N ILE A 102 21.62 30.91 -14.93
CA ILE A 102 21.28 30.08 -13.76
C ILE A 102 20.98 28.62 -14.17
N ALA A 103 20.25 28.38 -15.25
CA ALA A 103 19.94 27.01 -15.72
C ALA A 103 21.21 26.24 -16.12
N LYS A 104 22.12 26.89 -16.86
CA LYS A 104 23.39 26.32 -17.29
C LYS A 104 24.28 26.00 -16.07
N ASN A 105 24.38 26.94 -15.14
CA ASN A 105 25.20 26.80 -13.93
C ASN A 105 24.60 25.74 -13.00
N PHE A 106 23.27 25.63 -12.92
CA PHE A 106 22.62 24.59 -12.12
C PHE A 106 22.85 23.19 -12.71
N ASN A 107 22.76 23.01 -14.01
CA ASN A 107 23.11 21.75 -14.66
C ASN A 107 24.59 21.38 -14.41
N ALA A 108 25.49 22.35 -14.44
CA ALA A 108 26.91 22.13 -14.08
C ALA A 108 27.09 21.75 -12.61
N TYR A 109 26.30 22.34 -11.71
CA TYR A 109 26.27 21.98 -10.30
C TYR A 109 25.78 20.54 -10.08
N VAL A 110 24.68 20.14 -10.72
CA VAL A 110 24.13 18.77 -10.68
C VAL A 110 25.14 17.76 -11.24
N ALA A 111 25.80 18.07 -12.36
CA ALA A 111 26.81 17.23 -12.98
C ALA A 111 28.06 17.03 -12.09
N GLY A 112 28.32 17.94 -11.16
CA GLY A 112 29.42 17.83 -10.20
C GLY A 112 29.22 16.78 -9.10
N PHE A 113 28.00 16.29 -8.87
CA PHE A 113 27.76 15.22 -7.90
C PHE A 113 28.37 13.89 -8.34
N SER A 114 28.70 13.06 -7.37
CA SER A 114 29.11 11.66 -7.59
C SER A 114 27.99 10.84 -8.25
N ASP A 115 28.35 9.77 -8.98
CA ASP A 115 27.41 9.02 -9.82
C ASP A 115 26.20 8.48 -9.05
N ASN A 116 26.38 8.01 -7.83
CA ASN A 116 25.28 7.53 -6.99
C ASN A 116 24.24 8.61 -6.63
N VAL A 117 24.64 9.88 -6.54
CA VAL A 117 23.71 11.01 -6.38
C VAL A 117 23.09 11.41 -7.71
N LYS A 118 23.89 11.40 -8.80
CA LYS A 118 23.35 11.65 -10.16
C LYS A 118 22.26 10.65 -10.52
N ASP A 119 22.43 9.37 -10.17
CA ASP A 119 21.39 8.35 -10.38
C ASP A 119 20.07 8.73 -9.68
N ILE A 120 20.14 9.22 -8.43
CA ILE A 120 18.97 9.71 -7.68
C ILE A 120 18.31 10.89 -8.38
N LEU A 121 19.10 11.86 -8.82
CA LEU A 121 18.60 13.08 -9.45
C LEU A 121 18.05 12.82 -10.85
N ASN A 122 18.59 11.83 -11.56
CA ASN A 122 18.07 11.36 -12.85
C ASN A 122 16.70 10.68 -12.71
N GLU A 123 16.52 9.81 -11.68
CA GLU A 123 15.21 9.21 -11.36
C GLU A 123 14.15 10.27 -11.03
N LEU A 124 14.59 11.41 -10.49
CA LEU A 124 13.73 12.56 -10.20
C LEU A 124 13.61 13.55 -11.37
N GLU A 125 14.17 13.23 -12.53
CA GLU A 125 14.11 14.03 -13.75
C GLU A 125 14.51 15.52 -13.56
N ILE A 126 15.46 15.81 -12.65
CA ILE A 126 15.77 17.19 -12.23
C ILE A 126 16.14 18.10 -13.40
N GLU A 127 16.85 17.60 -14.43
CA GLU A 127 17.25 18.38 -15.60
C GLU A 127 16.03 18.90 -16.37
N LYS A 128 15.00 18.07 -16.56
CA LYS A 128 13.73 18.49 -17.20
C LYS A 128 13.03 19.59 -16.40
N HIS A 129 13.09 19.49 -15.07
CA HIS A 129 12.51 20.50 -14.20
C HIS A 129 13.29 21.80 -14.22
N ILE A 130 14.63 21.76 -14.30
CA ILE A 130 15.47 22.94 -14.47
C ILE A 130 15.11 23.67 -15.77
N GLU A 131 15.09 22.95 -16.91
CA GLU A 131 14.73 23.52 -18.20
C GLU A 131 13.32 24.14 -18.22
N LYS A 132 12.35 23.42 -17.64
CA LYS A 132 10.97 23.91 -17.58
C LYS A 132 10.85 25.15 -16.70
N MET A 133 11.46 25.16 -15.52
CA MET A 133 11.42 26.32 -14.61
C MET A 133 12.11 27.54 -15.21
N ASP A 134 13.20 27.33 -15.94
CA ASP A 134 13.92 28.39 -16.64
C ASP A 134 13.06 29.01 -17.74
N LYS A 135 12.50 28.18 -18.62
CA LYS A 135 11.58 28.59 -19.68
C LYS A 135 10.37 29.36 -19.14
N ASP A 136 9.81 28.92 -18.02
CA ASP A 136 8.63 29.51 -17.39
C ASP A 136 9.00 30.72 -16.47
N GLY A 137 10.29 31.05 -16.31
CA GLY A 137 10.79 32.22 -15.57
C GLY A 137 10.70 32.11 -14.06
N CYS A 138 10.53 30.90 -13.49
CA CYS A 138 10.43 30.72 -12.04
C CYS A 138 11.70 30.09 -11.40
N LEU A 139 12.68 29.64 -12.20
CA LEU A 139 13.88 28.93 -11.72
C LEU A 139 14.64 29.74 -10.66
N PHE A 140 14.97 30.99 -10.93
CA PHE A 140 15.72 31.86 -10.00
C PHE A 140 15.01 31.97 -8.65
N SER A 141 13.69 32.19 -8.66
CA SER A 141 12.92 32.39 -7.45
C SER A 141 12.82 31.11 -6.60
N VAL A 142 12.82 29.92 -7.23
CA VAL A 142 12.82 28.62 -6.57
C VAL A 142 14.20 28.34 -5.99
N VAL A 143 15.28 28.44 -6.78
CA VAL A 143 16.66 28.23 -6.32
C VAL A 143 16.99 29.14 -5.15
N LYS A 144 16.65 30.44 -5.24
CA LYS A 144 16.88 31.41 -4.16
C LYS A 144 16.17 30.97 -2.87
N ALA A 145 14.92 30.54 -2.95
CA ALA A 145 14.19 30.12 -1.75
C ALA A 145 14.84 28.88 -1.10
N PHE A 146 15.30 27.92 -1.91
CA PHE A 146 16.00 26.73 -1.37
C PHE A 146 17.40 27.07 -0.84
N SER A 147 18.10 28.04 -1.39
CA SER A 147 19.41 28.47 -0.88
C SER A 147 19.35 29.06 0.53
N GLU A 148 18.19 29.57 0.94
CA GLU A 148 17.93 30.15 2.27
C GLU A 148 17.48 29.09 3.30
N LEU A 149 17.10 27.88 2.84
CA LEU A 149 16.64 26.79 3.70
C LEU A 149 17.85 26.10 4.35
N ASP A 150 17.84 26.01 5.67
CA ASP A 150 18.83 25.19 6.40
C ASP A 150 18.29 23.75 6.57
N LEU A 151 19.07 22.77 6.13
CA LEU A 151 18.83 21.34 6.31
C LEU A 151 20.10 20.62 6.77
N ASP A 152 20.94 21.27 7.58
CA ASP A 152 22.18 20.68 8.14
C ASP A 152 21.86 19.40 8.94
N PRO A 153 22.59 18.30 8.72
CA PRO A 153 22.38 17.04 9.45
C PRO A 153 22.52 17.12 10.97
N GLU A 154 23.29 18.09 11.48
CA GLU A 154 23.45 18.29 12.93
C GLU A 154 22.19 18.95 13.56
N THR A 155 21.48 19.80 12.80
CA THR A 155 20.25 20.47 13.22
C THR A 155 19.01 19.64 12.87
N TYR A 156 19.04 19.03 11.69
CA TYR A 156 17.98 18.20 11.14
C TYR A 156 18.49 16.78 10.97
N ASP A 157 18.45 16.01 12.04
CA ASP A 157 18.80 14.60 11.97
C ASP A 157 17.86 13.81 11.01
N SER A 158 18.16 12.56 10.81
CA SER A 158 17.38 11.70 9.90
C SER A 158 15.95 11.49 10.36
N ILE A 159 15.67 11.63 11.65
CA ILE A 159 14.32 11.51 12.21
C ILE A 159 13.51 12.73 11.80
N LYS A 160 14.04 13.94 12.07
CA LYS A 160 13.42 15.20 11.64
C LYS A 160 13.18 15.26 10.13
N MET A 161 14.19 14.88 9.33
CA MET A 161 14.05 14.82 7.87
C MET A 161 12.96 13.85 7.43
N GLY A 162 12.87 12.69 8.08
CA GLY A 162 11.79 11.75 7.81
C GLY A 162 10.39 12.35 8.06
N TYR A 163 10.20 13.11 9.14
CA TYR A 163 8.94 13.83 9.40
C TYR A 163 8.68 14.95 8.38
N ILE A 164 9.72 15.65 7.92
CA ILE A 164 9.59 16.66 6.86
C ILE A 164 9.13 15.99 5.57
N PHE A 165 9.79 14.93 5.11
CA PHE A 165 9.39 14.22 3.89
C PHE A 165 7.99 13.63 4.01
N GLU A 166 7.64 13.01 5.14
CA GLU A 166 6.30 12.48 5.39
C GLU A 166 5.22 13.58 5.25
N ASN A 167 5.46 14.75 5.85
CA ASN A 167 4.54 15.88 5.77
C ASN A 167 4.41 16.41 4.33
N LEU A 168 5.52 16.53 3.61
CA LEU A 168 5.52 16.97 2.21
C LEU A 168 4.80 15.97 1.30
N ILE A 169 5.11 14.69 1.45
CA ILE A 169 4.48 13.61 0.69
C ILE A 169 2.98 13.59 0.97
N GLY A 170 2.58 13.63 2.24
CA GLY A 170 1.17 13.68 2.62
C GLY A 170 0.42 14.89 2.03
N ARG A 171 1.09 16.00 1.74
CA ARG A 171 0.50 17.19 1.10
C ARG A 171 0.48 17.13 -0.42
N PHE A 172 1.56 16.64 -1.05
CA PHE A 172 1.69 16.64 -2.51
C PHE A 172 1.00 15.46 -3.18
N TYR A 173 0.96 14.31 -2.53
CA TYR A 173 0.43 13.06 -3.11
C TYR A 173 -0.90 12.61 -2.49
N GLN A 174 -1.75 13.54 -2.04
CA GLN A 174 -3.08 13.26 -1.46
C GLN A 174 -4.03 12.51 -2.41
N ASN A 175 -3.81 12.59 -3.73
CA ASN A 175 -4.68 12.04 -4.76
C ASN A 175 -3.98 10.97 -5.63
N VAL A 176 -2.90 10.37 -5.14
CA VAL A 176 -2.17 9.34 -5.90
C VAL A 176 -2.90 8.00 -5.79
N ASP A 177 -2.80 7.19 -6.86
CA ASP A 177 -3.50 5.92 -7.07
C ASP A 177 -3.54 5.00 -5.84
N ALA A 178 -4.64 4.25 -5.74
CA ALA A 178 -5.06 3.40 -4.62
C ALA A 178 -4.09 2.23 -4.25
N GLY A 179 -2.82 2.33 -4.50
CA GLY A 179 -1.81 1.32 -4.15
C GLY A 179 -0.59 1.88 -3.40
N GLN A 180 -0.51 3.20 -3.21
CA GLN A 180 0.64 3.81 -2.53
C GLN A 180 0.21 4.34 -1.17
N PHE A 181 0.43 3.55 -0.14
CA PHE A 181 0.08 3.92 1.23
C PHE A 181 1.31 4.36 1.99
N TYR A 182 1.44 5.67 2.21
CA TYR A 182 2.45 6.17 3.14
C TYR A 182 2.06 5.81 4.57
N THR A 183 2.97 5.16 5.26
CA THR A 183 2.77 4.69 6.63
C THR A 183 3.19 5.76 7.61
N GLY A 184 2.28 6.21 8.47
CA GLY A 184 2.57 7.17 9.51
C GLY A 184 3.59 6.64 10.52
N ARG A 185 4.41 7.55 11.08
CA ARG A 185 5.45 7.19 12.07
C ARG A 185 4.88 6.50 13.29
N ASP A 186 3.68 6.88 13.70
CA ASP A 186 2.96 6.26 14.82
C ASP A 186 2.72 4.76 14.59
N ILE A 187 2.34 4.38 13.36
CA ILE A 187 2.17 2.97 12.98
C ILE A 187 3.52 2.27 12.94
N ILE A 188 4.53 2.87 12.30
CA ILE A 188 5.88 2.27 12.20
C ILE A 188 6.47 2.00 13.57
N LYS A 189 6.31 2.94 14.50
CA LYS A 189 6.76 2.79 15.89
C LYS A 189 6.07 1.64 16.59
N LEU A 190 4.75 1.46 16.39
CA LEU A 190 4.03 0.29 16.91
C LEU A 190 4.61 -1.01 16.36
N LEU A 191 4.82 -1.08 15.03
CA LEU A 191 5.42 -2.27 14.40
C LEU A 191 6.80 -2.59 14.97
N CYS A 192 7.67 -1.57 15.11
CA CYS A 192 8.99 -1.75 15.73
C CYS A 192 8.89 -2.22 17.18
N SER A 193 8.00 -1.62 17.98
CA SER A 193 7.79 -1.99 19.39
C SER A 193 7.37 -3.45 19.53
N VAL A 194 6.36 -3.89 18.75
CA VAL A 194 5.88 -5.27 18.77
C VAL A 194 6.94 -6.24 18.23
N LEU A 195 7.56 -5.91 17.10
CA LEU A 195 8.54 -6.78 16.44
C LEU A 195 9.78 -7.04 17.31
N LEU A 196 10.23 -6.03 18.06
CA LEU A 196 11.47 -6.09 18.85
C LEU A 196 11.24 -6.45 20.33
N SER A 197 9.99 -6.51 20.81
CA SER A 197 9.69 -6.73 22.22
C SER A 197 9.93 -8.16 22.70
N GLU A 198 9.89 -9.15 21.80
CA GLU A 198 10.03 -10.56 22.14
C GLU A 198 10.85 -11.34 21.10
N GLY A 199 11.47 -12.45 21.55
CA GLY A 199 12.23 -13.34 20.67
C GLY A 199 13.44 -12.70 20.02
N CYS A 200 14.01 -11.68 20.67
CA CYS A 200 15.06 -10.82 20.12
C CYS A 200 16.27 -10.66 21.06
N ASP A 201 16.50 -11.60 21.98
CA ASP A 201 17.62 -11.51 22.94
C ASP A 201 18.98 -11.39 22.24
N ASP A 202 19.13 -11.96 21.05
CA ASP A 202 20.33 -11.92 20.23
C ASP A 202 20.69 -10.49 19.75
N ILE A 203 19.77 -9.54 19.71
CA ILE A 203 20.07 -8.17 19.28
C ILE A 203 20.97 -7.41 20.28
N PHE A 204 21.06 -7.86 21.53
CA PHE A 204 21.86 -7.24 22.58
C PHE A 204 23.32 -7.71 22.59
N ASP A 205 23.68 -8.70 21.75
CA ASP A 205 25.05 -9.17 21.63
C ASP A 205 25.98 -8.03 21.12
N ASP A 206 27.19 -7.96 21.66
CA ASP A 206 28.18 -6.94 21.24
C ASP A 206 28.50 -7.09 19.74
N LYS A 207 28.48 -5.98 19.01
CA LYS A 207 28.77 -5.91 17.57
C LYS A 207 27.94 -6.86 16.72
N LYS A 208 26.74 -7.21 17.17
CA LYS A 208 25.81 -8.05 16.40
C LYS A 208 25.54 -7.43 15.02
N ILE A 209 25.63 -8.25 13.97
CA ILE A 209 25.13 -7.88 12.65
C ILE A 209 23.63 -8.14 12.64
N ILE A 210 22.86 -7.09 12.36
CA ILE A 210 21.40 -7.15 12.29
C ILE A 210 20.95 -6.66 10.91
N THR A 211 20.35 -7.56 10.14
CA THR A 211 19.81 -7.23 8.82
C THR A 211 18.32 -6.88 8.94
N VAL A 212 17.91 -5.77 8.35
CA VAL A 212 16.51 -5.33 8.28
C VAL A 212 16.14 -5.10 6.83
N CYS A 213 15.00 -5.64 6.39
CA CYS A 213 14.54 -5.52 5.01
C CYS A 213 13.10 -5.00 4.94
N ASP A 214 12.85 -4.22 3.88
CA ASP A 214 11.52 -3.80 3.45
C ASP A 214 11.43 -3.96 1.93
N GLN A 215 10.56 -4.86 1.48
CA GLN A 215 10.43 -5.23 0.06
C GLN A 215 9.46 -4.30 -0.70
N ALA A 216 8.88 -3.30 -0.03
CA ALA A 216 8.04 -2.24 -0.60
C ALA A 216 8.35 -0.92 0.14
N CYS A 217 9.64 -0.56 0.19
CA CYS A 217 10.19 0.34 1.19
C CYS A 217 9.79 1.81 1.04
N GLY A 218 9.17 2.21 -0.07
CA GLY A 218 8.79 3.59 -0.28
C GLY A 218 9.99 4.52 -0.12
N THR A 219 9.84 5.52 0.74
CA THR A 219 10.90 6.46 1.09
C THR A 219 11.84 5.95 2.20
N GLY A 220 11.76 4.68 2.57
CA GLY A 220 12.62 4.06 3.59
C GLY A 220 12.25 4.41 5.04
N GLY A 221 11.04 4.92 5.27
CA GLY A 221 10.60 5.35 6.60
C GLY A 221 10.62 4.23 7.64
N MET A 222 10.17 3.02 7.27
CA MET A 222 10.19 1.83 8.14
C MET A 222 11.61 1.40 8.48
N LEU A 223 12.48 1.30 7.48
CA LEU A 223 13.90 0.95 7.66
C LEU A 223 14.62 1.97 8.56
N SER A 224 14.35 3.25 8.33
CA SER A 224 14.92 4.34 9.11
C SER A 224 14.53 4.28 10.58
N THR A 225 13.26 4.02 10.87
CA THR A 225 12.75 3.92 12.24
C THR A 225 13.29 2.66 12.93
N ALA A 226 13.26 1.51 12.25
CA ALA A 226 13.82 0.27 12.77
C ALA A 226 15.31 0.40 13.10
N PHE A 227 16.08 1.10 12.24
CA PHE A 227 17.48 1.42 12.52
C PHE A 227 17.65 2.21 13.82
N THR A 228 16.83 3.25 14.02
CA THR A 228 16.89 4.09 15.22
C THR A 228 16.58 3.28 16.47
N TYR A 229 15.55 2.43 16.45
CA TYR A 229 15.21 1.55 17.57
C TYR A 229 16.33 0.56 17.88
N LEU A 230 16.86 -0.13 16.88
CA LEU A 230 17.95 -1.10 17.06
C LEU A 230 19.21 -0.43 17.59
N LYS A 231 19.56 0.76 17.11
CA LYS A 231 20.72 1.53 17.62
C LYS A 231 20.50 2.08 19.02
N HIS A 232 19.25 2.38 19.41
CA HIS A 232 18.94 2.75 20.78
C HIS A 232 19.15 1.56 21.73
N TYR A 233 18.67 0.37 21.37
CA TYR A 233 18.82 -0.82 22.21
C TYR A 233 20.24 -1.40 22.22
N ASN A 234 20.92 -1.36 21.07
CA ASN A 234 22.30 -1.79 20.95
C ASN A 234 23.14 -0.80 20.10
N PRO A 235 23.78 0.21 20.73
CA PRO A 235 24.61 1.16 20.01
C PRO A 235 25.80 0.53 19.26
N SER A 236 26.29 -0.65 19.71
CA SER A 236 27.43 -1.37 19.09
C SER A 236 27.01 -2.20 17.88
N ALA A 237 25.71 -2.49 17.68
CA ALA A 237 25.24 -3.33 16.59
C ALA A 237 25.59 -2.77 15.21
N ASP A 238 25.98 -3.65 14.28
CA ASP A 238 26.11 -3.36 12.85
C ASP A 238 24.76 -3.59 12.17
N VAL A 239 23.93 -2.54 12.13
CA VAL A 239 22.59 -2.60 11.51
C VAL A 239 22.70 -2.32 10.02
N ARG A 240 22.31 -3.31 9.21
CA ARG A 240 22.36 -3.25 7.74
C ARG A 240 20.94 -3.22 7.19
N LEU A 241 20.62 -2.17 6.42
CA LEU A 241 19.31 -1.95 5.83
C LEU A 241 19.30 -2.41 4.38
N PHE A 242 18.19 -3.05 3.99
CA PHE A 242 17.92 -3.53 2.64
C PHE A 242 16.53 -3.06 2.21
N GLY A 243 16.41 -2.51 1.00
CA GLY A 243 15.14 -2.01 0.49
C GLY A 243 14.95 -2.34 -0.98
N GLN A 244 13.70 -2.67 -1.35
CA GLN A 244 13.25 -2.75 -2.73
C GLN A 244 12.06 -1.81 -2.91
N GLU A 245 12.09 -0.98 -3.95
CA GLU A 245 11.01 -0.05 -4.25
C GLU A 245 10.77 0.02 -5.77
N PHE A 246 9.50 -0.03 -6.14
CA PHE A 246 9.07 0.03 -7.54
C PHE A 246 8.97 1.45 -8.08
N MET A 247 8.57 2.41 -7.23
CA MET A 247 8.33 3.79 -7.64
C MET A 247 9.62 4.61 -7.62
N GLY A 248 10.06 5.10 -8.80
CA GLY A 248 11.28 5.88 -8.96
C GLY A 248 11.43 7.05 -7.98
N PRO A 249 10.42 7.95 -7.83
CA PRO A 249 10.51 9.06 -6.88
C PRO A 249 10.66 8.62 -5.42
N SER A 250 9.91 7.61 -4.97
CA SER A 250 10.01 7.07 -3.61
C SER A 250 11.37 6.43 -3.36
N TYR A 251 11.84 5.60 -4.31
CA TYR A 251 13.17 5.01 -4.30
C TYR A 251 14.27 6.07 -4.18
N ALA A 252 14.18 7.16 -4.96
CA ALA A 252 15.17 8.22 -4.96
C ALA A 252 15.28 8.92 -3.60
N VAL A 253 14.14 9.22 -2.96
CA VAL A 253 14.11 9.77 -1.59
C VAL A 253 14.74 8.80 -0.59
N GLY A 254 14.34 7.54 -0.62
CA GLY A 254 14.87 6.50 0.28
C GLY A 254 16.36 6.30 0.11
N LYS A 255 16.87 6.22 -1.11
CA LYS A 255 18.30 6.08 -1.43
C LYS A 255 19.10 7.29 -0.95
N ALA A 256 18.57 8.51 -1.10
CA ALA A 256 19.21 9.73 -0.62
C ALA A 256 19.37 9.72 0.91
N GLU A 257 18.32 9.37 1.64
CA GLU A 257 18.37 9.25 3.09
C GLU A 257 19.37 8.17 3.56
N MET A 258 19.44 7.03 2.85
CA MET A 258 20.42 5.98 3.16
C MET A 258 21.87 6.47 2.98
N LEU A 259 22.15 7.21 1.91
CA LEU A 259 23.47 7.80 1.69
C LEU A 259 23.88 8.78 2.80
N ILE A 260 22.97 9.65 3.21
CA ILE A 260 23.21 10.64 4.27
C ILE A 260 23.47 9.97 5.63
N LYS A 261 22.78 8.84 5.89
CA LYS A 261 23.01 8.03 7.10
C LYS A 261 24.28 7.19 7.08
N GLY A 262 25.02 7.21 5.99
CA GLY A 262 26.20 6.35 5.80
C GLY A 262 25.87 4.86 5.62
N GLN A 263 24.60 4.53 5.31
CA GLN A 263 24.20 3.17 4.95
C GLN A 263 24.67 2.82 3.54
N ASN A 264 24.81 1.52 3.26
CA ASN A 264 25.19 1.07 1.93
C ASN A 264 24.02 1.28 0.95
N ALA A 265 24.11 2.31 0.10
CA ALA A 265 23.08 2.63 -0.88
C ALA A 265 22.86 1.54 -1.94
N GLU A 266 23.85 0.62 -2.12
CA GLU A 266 23.70 -0.54 -3.01
C GLU A 266 22.69 -1.57 -2.49
N ASN A 267 22.34 -1.52 -1.21
CA ASN A 267 21.29 -2.33 -0.63
C ASN A 267 19.88 -1.75 -0.87
N PHE A 268 19.76 -0.60 -1.55
CA PHE A 268 18.49 -0.01 -1.98
C PHE A 268 18.34 -0.20 -3.49
N LYS A 269 17.30 -0.91 -3.91
CA LYS A 269 17.11 -1.33 -5.31
C LYS A 269 15.80 -0.79 -5.89
N HIS A 270 15.90 -0.16 -7.06
CA HIS A 270 14.74 0.22 -7.86
C HIS A 270 14.26 -1.00 -8.63
N THR A 271 13.23 -1.66 -8.15
CA THR A 271 12.74 -2.92 -8.72
C THR A 271 11.32 -3.25 -8.28
N ASP A 272 10.67 -4.11 -9.06
CA ASP A 272 9.44 -4.77 -8.69
C ASP A 272 9.76 -6.07 -7.92
N THR A 273 9.44 -6.12 -6.64
CA THR A 273 9.70 -7.24 -5.74
C THR A 273 9.06 -8.54 -6.21
N LEU A 274 7.88 -8.48 -6.83
CA LEU A 274 7.20 -9.67 -7.34
C LEU A 274 7.89 -10.24 -8.59
N LYS A 275 8.61 -9.40 -9.33
CA LYS A 275 9.38 -9.81 -10.51
C LYS A 275 10.78 -10.29 -10.17
N ASN A 276 11.39 -9.69 -9.14
CA ASN A 276 12.80 -9.89 -8.88
C ASN A 276 13.14 -9.76 -7.39
N ASP A 277 13.78 -10.77 -6.83
CA ASP A 277 14.43 -10.69 -5.54
C ASP A 277 15.88 -10.22 -5.74
N CYS A 278 16.18 -8.99 -5.34
CA CYS A 278 17.52 -8.42 -5.48
C CYS A 278 18.53 -8.94 -4.46
N PHE A 279 18.11 -9.72 -3.48
CA PHE A 279 18.95 -10.21 -2.38
C PHE A 279 18.78 -11.73 -2.16
N PRO A 280 18.86 -12.58 -3.22
CA PRO A 280 18.48 -13.99 -3.14
C PRO A 280 19.30 -14.75 -2.09
N ASP A 281 20.56 -14.42 -1.93
CA ASP A 281 21.50 -15.12 -1.03
C ASP A 281 21.55 -14.53 0.38
N THR A 282 20.73 -13.50 0.68
CA THR A 282 20.75 -12.81 1.97
C THR A 282 19.47 -13.08 2.75
N LYS A 283 19.60 -13.70 3.93
CA LYS A 283 18.51 -13.85 4.88
C LYS A 283 18.46 -12.68 5.83
N MET A 284 17.28 -12.30 6.24
CA MET A 284 17.00 -11.10 7.03
C MET A 284 16.58 -11.45 8.44
N ARG A 285 17.19 -10.78 9.43
CA ARG A 285 16.80 -10.94 10.84
C ARG A 285 15.41 -10.36 11.07
N PHE A 286 15.15 -9.19 10.47
CA PHE A 286 13.85 -8.54 10.54
C PHE A 286 13.35 -8.12 9.17
N LEU A 287 12.04 -8.29 8.96
CA LEU A 287 11.32 -7.62 7.89
C LEU A 287 10.24 -6.72 8.51
N ILE A 288 10.07 -5.53 7.92
CA ILE A 288 9.05 -4.57 8.35
C ILE A 288 8.48 -3.92 7.10
N GLU A 289 7.22 -4.22 6.78
CA GLU A 289 6.68 -3.93 5.45
C GLU A 289 5.25 -3.42 5.50
N ASN A 290 4.94 -2.47 4.63
CA ASN A 290 3.57 -2.12 4.26
C ASN A 290 3.41 -2.25 2.75
N PRO A 291 3.23 -3.47 2.23
CA PRO A 291 3.07 -3.70 0.79
C PRO A 291 1.78 -3.09 0.26
N PRO A 292 1.66 -2.85 -1.07
CA PRO A 292 0.47 -2.25 -1.66
C PRO A 292 -0.77 -3.14 -1.47
N PHE A 293 -1.90 -2.53 -1.05
CA PHE A 293 -3.16 -3.25 -0.82
C PHE A 293 -3.98 -3.39 -2.10
N GLY A 294 -4.53 -4.58 -2.36
CA GLY A 294 -5.43 -4.82 -3.46
C GLY A 294 -4.86 -4.53 -4.84
N THR A 295 -3.54 -4.60 -5.01
CA THR A 295 -2.88 -4.36 -6.29
C THR A 295 -2.85 -5.64 -7.10
N PRO A 296 -3.36 -5.63 -8.35
CA PRO A 296 -3.31 -6.79 -9.23
C PRO A 296 -1.86 -7.18 -9.57
N TRP A 297 -1.58 -8.49 -9.57
CA TRP A 297 -0.32 -9.05 -10.05
C TRP A 297 -0.49 -9.82 -11.37
N SER A 298 -1.73 -10.07 -11.80
CA SER A 298 -2.10 -10.80 -13.02
C SER A 298 -3.27 -10.12 -13.71
N GLY A 299 -3.39 -10.32 -15.04
CA GLY A 299 -4.42 -9.72 -15.90
C GLY A 299 -4.06 -8.33 -16.41
N ASP A 300 -5.01 -7.69 -17.12
CA ASP A 300 -4.79 -6.42 -17.85
C ASP A 300 -4.36 -5.24 -16.96
N ASN A 301 -4.68 -5.28 -15.66
CA ASN A 301 -4.34 -4.23 -14.70
C ASN A 301 -3.03 -4.52 -13.93
N ALA A 302 -2.38 -5.65 -14.18
CA ALA A 302 -1.08 -5.96 -13.59
C ALA A 302 0.03 -5.13 -14.25
N LYS A 303 1.14 -4.95 -13.52
CA LYS A 303 2.31 -4.29 -14.08
C LYS A 303 2.91 -5.16 -15.19
N GLN A 304 3.42 -4.53 -16.24
CA GLN A 304 3.95 -5.23 -17.41
C GLN A 304 4.98 -6.30 -17.03
N GLY A 305 4.77 -7.54 -17.47
CA GLY A 305 5.65 -8.69 -17.24
C GLY A 305 5.68 -9.22 -15.80
N GLN A 306 4.83 -8.72 -14.91
CA GLN A 306 4.75 -9.18 -13.52
C GLN A 306 4.12 -10.57 -13.43
N GLU A 307 3.03 -10.80 -14.13
CA GLU A 307 2.36 -12.10 -14.18
C GLU A 307 3.28 -13.21 -14.69
N ASP A 308 3.99 -12.95 -15.80
CA ASP A 308 4.90 -13.92 -16.38
C ASP A 308 6.05 -14.28 -15.43
N ALA A 309 6.61 -13.26 -14.74
CA ALA A 309 7.68 -13.46 -13.78
C ALA A 309 7.22 -14.29 -12.57
N VAL A 310 6.06 -13.95 -11.99
CA VAL A 310 5.49 -14.70 -10.86
C VAL A 310 5.19 -16.14 -11.24
N LYS A 311 4.58 -16.38 -12.40
CA LYS A 311 4.27 -17.75 -12.89
C LYS A 311 5.54 -18.54 -13.20
N ALA A 312 6.55 -17.90 -13.79
CA ALA A 312 7.82 -18.55 -14.09
C ALA A 312 8.59 -18.93 -12.82
N GLU A 313 8.52 -18.09 -11.78
CA GLU A 313 9.11 -18.42 -10.48
C GLU A 313 8.30 -19.52 -9.76
N PHE A 314 6.98 -19.46 -9.79
CA PHE A 314 6.10 -20.48 -9.19
C PHE A 314 6.37 -21.89 -9.72
N ALA A 315 6.79 -22.01 -10.97
CA ALA A 315 7.12 -23.29 -11.60
C ALA A 315 8.45 -23.90 -11.13
N LYS A 316 9.24 -23.21 -10.28
CA LYS A 316 10.51 -23.73 -9.74
C LYS A 316 10.27 -24.46 -8.42
N ASP A 317 11.12 -25.44 -8.13
CA ASP A 317 11.05 -26.24 -6.89
C ASP A 317 11.32 -25.41 -5.63
N ASP A 318 12.17 -24.38 -5.72
CA ASP A 318 12.56 -23.46 -4.65
C ASP A 318 11.84 -22.11 -4.70
N SER A 319 10.65 -22.08 -5.27
CA SER A 319 9.84 -20.88 -5.46
C SER A 319 9.47 -20.21 -4.15
N ARG A 320 9.56 -18.87 -4.09
CA ARG A 320 8.96 -18.07 -3.01
C ARG A 320 7.44 -18.30 -2.91
N TRP A 321 6.81 -18.68 -4.00
CA TRP A 321 5.36 -18.86 -4.14
C TRP A 321 4.92 -20.33 -3.95
N GLY A 322 5.77 -21.17 -3.39
CA GLY A 322 5.53 -22.63 -3.28
C GLY A 322 4.26 -23.02 -2.52
N ALA A 323 3.72 -22.14 -1.67
CA ALA A 323 2.47 -22.40 -0.97
C ALA A 323 1.21 -22.18 -1.85
N GLY A 324 1.33 -21.51 -2.98
CA GLY A 324 0.24 -21.23 -3.92
C GLY A 324 0.22 -19.82 -4.45
N LEU A 325 -0.57 -19.58 -5.51
CA LEU A 325 -0.80 -18.26 -6.06
C LEU A 325 -2.20 -17.76 -5.66
N PRO A 326 -2.33 -16.55 -5.09
CA PRO A 326 -3.63 -15.95 -4.80
C PRO A 326 -4.32 -15.49 -6.08
N ALA A 327 -5.57 -15.03 -5.99
CA ALA A 327 -6.28 -14.42 -7.12
C ALA A 327 -5.46 -13.27 -7.71
N GLY A 328 -5.46 -13.16 -9.05
CA GLY A 328 -4.65 -12.17 -9.78
C GLY A 328 -4.93 -10.71 -9.42
N SER A 329 -6.05 -10.43 -8.77
CA SER A 329 -6.48 -9.10 -8.37
C SER A 329 -5.83 -8.58 -7.07
N ASP A 330 -5.12 -9.44 -6.30
CA ASP A 330 -4.53 -9.04 -5.01
C ASP A 330 -3.20 -9.73 -4.74
N SER A 331 -2.12 -8.96 -4.64
CA SER A 331 -0.75 -9.43 -4.44
C SER A 331 -0.32 -9.58 -2.98
N GLN A 332 -1.14 -9.20 -2.00
CA GLN A 332 -0.72 -9.13 -0.60
C GLN A 332 -0.19 -10.46 -0.05
N LEU A 333 -0.82 -11.59 -0.41
CA LEU A 333 -0.35 -12.92 -0.01
C LEU A 333 0.95 -13.35 -0.69
N LEU A 334 1.31 -12.77 -1.84
CA LEU A 334 2.65 -12.95 -2.42
C LEU A 334 3.70 -12.22 -1.58
N PHE A 335 3.42 -11.00 -1.13
CA PHE A 335 4.34 -10.29 -0.22
C PHE A 335 4.55 -11.05 1.10
N LEU A 336 3.49 -11.61 1.70
CA LEU A 336 3.62 -12.46 2.89
C LEU A 336 4.52 -13.69 2.64
N GLN A 337 4.35 -14.39 1.52
CA GLN A 337 5.22 -15.50 1.15
C GLN A 337 6.67 -15.07 0.90
N SER A 338 6.85 -13.95 0.17
CA SER A 338 8.17 -13.38 -0.09
C SER A 338 8.90 -13.02 1.21
N ALA A 339 8.19 -12.41 2.16
CA ALA A 339 8.75 -12.10 3.47
C ALA A 339 9.20 -13.35 4.22
N VAL A 340 8.37 -14.40 4.28
CA VAL A 340 8.75 -15.66 4.91
C VAL A 340 9.98 -16.28 4.25
N ALA A 341 10.04 -16.27 2.91
CA ALA A 341 11.19 -16.78 2.16
C ALA A 341 12.48 -15.99 2.48
N LYS A 342 12.34 -14.69 2.76
CA LYS A 342 13.46 -13.80 3.06
C LYS A 342 13.91 -13.82 4.53
N MET A 343 13.03 -14.21 5.47
CA MET A 343 13.38 -14.33 6.89
C MET A 343 14.53 -15.30 7.12
N ASP A 344 15.40 -14.97 8.07
CA ASP A 344 16.41 -15.90 8.61
C ASP A 344 15.72 -17.19 9.11
N ASP A 345 16.29 -18.33 8.79
CA ASP A 345 15.64 -19.62 9.02
C ASP A 345 15.54 -20.03 10.50
N HIS A 346 16.32 -19.38 11.38
CA HIS A 346 16.39 -19.69 12.81
C HIS A 346 15.80 -18.60 13.70
N VAL A 347 16.03 -17.33 13.36
CA VAL A 347 15.66 -16.21 14.23
C VAL A 347 14.82 -15.14 13.50
N GLY A 348 14.51 -15.37 12.21
CA GLY A 348 13.80 -14.40 11.38
C GLY A 348 12.41 -14.04 11.92
N ARG A 349 12.11 -12.74 11.92
CA ARG A 349 10.80 -12.19 12.31
C ARG A 349 10.34 -11.14 11.31
N ALA A 350 9.04 -11.01 11.11
CA ALA A 350 8.46 -10.00 10.24
C ALA A 350 7.24 -9.32 10.87
N ALA A 351 7.08 -8.04 10.60
CA ALA A 351 5.87 -7.28 10.86
C ALA A 351 5.35 -6.71 9.53
N ILE A 352 4.19 -7.20 9.08
CA ILE A 352 3.66 -6.88 7.75
C ILE A 352 2.24 -6.36 7.88
N ILE A 353 1.96 -5.24 7.22
CA ILE A 353 0.62 -4.66 7.18
C ILE A 353 -0.15 -5.22 5.99
N SER A 354 -1.43 -5.49 6.17
CA SER A 354 -2.38 -5.82 5.10
C SER A 354 -3.75 -5.19 5.36
N ASN A 355 -4.61 -5.18 4.35
CA ASN A 355 -6.05 -5.06 4.58
C ASN A 355 -6.63 -6.41 5.05
N GLY A 356 -7.97 -6.51 5.18
CA GLY A 356 -8.63 -7.74 5.62
C GLY A 356 -8.64 -8.88 4.60
N SER A 357 -8.41 -8.60 3.32
CA SER A 357 -8.51 -9.59 2.23
C SER A 357 -7.68 -10.86 2.47
N PRO A 358 -6.39 -10.80 2.85
CA PRO A 358 -5.58 -11.97 3.13
C PRO A 358 -6.15 -12.91 4.21
N LEU A 359 -6.98 -12.41 5.11
CA LEU A 359 -7.53 -13.18 6.23
C LEU A 359 -8.65 -14.13 5.82
N PHE A 360 -9.50 -13.76 4.86
CA PHE A 360 -10.75 -14.47 4.61
C PHE A 360 -11.11 -14.68 3.14
N THR A 361 -10.42 -14.07 2.17
CA THR A 361 -10.74 -14.27 0.74
C THR A 361 -10.37 -15.68 0.27
N GLY A 362 -11.05 -16.12 -0.79
CA GLY A 362 -10.84 -17.42 -1.42
C GLY A 362 -11.58 -18.58 -0.73
N GLY A 363 -12.10 -19.51 -1.53
CA GLY A 363 -12.70 -20.76 -1.04
C GLY A 363 -11.65 -21.79 -0.67
N THR A 364 -12.08 -22.94 -0.16
CA THR A 364 -11.23 -24.03 0.37
C THR A 364 -10.15 -24.54 -0.58
N ALA A 365 -10.38 -24.50 -1.89
CA ALA A 365 -9.43 -24.95 -2.92
C ALA A 365 -8.61 -23.82 -3.54
N SER A 366 -8.81 -22.57 -3.10
CA SER A 366 -8.10 -21.41 -3.67
C SER A 366 -6.66 -21.31 -3.20
N GLY A 367 -5.83 -20.57 -3.97
CA GLY A 367 -4.45 -20.30 -3.59
C GLY A 367 -4.35 -19.55 -2.26
N GLU A 368 -5.27 -18.61 -1.98
CA GLU A 368 -5.32 -17.88 -0.70
C GLU A 368 -5.49 -18.84 0.49
N SER A 369 -6.42 -19.79 0.37
CA SER A 369 -6.63 -20.81 1.41
C SER A 369 -5.42 -21.70 1.60
N GLN A 370 -4.73 -22.09 0.50
CA GLN A 370 -3.52 -22.90 0.58
C GLN A 370 -2.35 -22.15 1.21
N ILE A 371 -2.21 -20.85 0.93
CA ILE A 371 -1.17 -20.00 1.55
C ILE A 371 -1.44 -19.85 3.05
N ARG A 372 -2.70 -19.57 3.48
CA ARG A 372 -3.05 -19.53 4.91
C ARG A 372 -2.79 -20.87 5.59
N ARG A 373 -3.18 -21.97 4.97
CA ARG A 373 -2.88 -23.32 5.47
C ARG A 373 -1.39 -23.52 5.68
N TRP A 374 -0.57 -23.18 4.69
CA TRP A 374 0.87 -23.29 4.76
C TRP A 374 1.47 -22.46 5.90
N LEU A 375 1.01 -21.22 6.08
CA LEU A 375 1.45 -20.36 7.19
C LEU A 375 1.13 -20.97 8.56
N LEU A 376 -0.06 -21.59 8.71
CA LEU A 376 -0.52 -22.19 9.95
C LEU A 376 0.17 -23.55 10.24
N GLU A 377 0.31 -24.41 9.23
CA GLU A 377 0.94 -25.72 9.35
C GLU A 377 2.44 -25.62 9.65
N ASN A 378 3.10 -24.55 9.18
CA ASN A 378 4.50 -24.27 9.48
C ASN A 378 4.67 -23.37 10.72
N ASP A 379 3.61 -23.11 11.45
CA ASP A 379 3.59 -22.34 12.69
C ASP A 379 4.26 -20.94 12.56
N LEU A 380 4.06 -20.26 11.43
CA LEU A 380 4.72 -19.01 11.10
C LEU A 380 4.01 -17.77 11.63
N VAL A 381 2.69 -17.81 11.80
CA VAL A 381 1.90 -16.67 12.28
C VAL A 381 1.92 -16.65 13.80
N GLU A 382 2.50 -15.63 14.41
CA GLU A 382 2.56 -15.47 15.86
C GLU A 382 1.38 -14.65 16.38
N THR A 383 1.08 -13.53 15.72
CA THR A 383 -0.02 -12.63 16.13
C THR A 383 -0.58 -11.92 14.92
N ILE A 384 -1.88 -11.62 14.95
CA ILE A 384 -2.54 -10.69 14.04
C ILE A 384 -3.19 -9.60 14.88
N ILE A 385 -2.84 -8.33 14.61
CA ILE A 385 -3.37 -7.16 15.31
C ILE A 385 -4.29 -6.41 14.35
N GLN A 386 -5.57 -6.33 14.67
CA GLN A 386 -6.50 -5.45 13.98
C GLN A 386 -6.25 -4.00 14.42
N MET A 387 -5.92 -3.13 13.48
CA MET A 387 -5.68 -1.72 13.74
C MET A 387 -6.95 -0.87 13.52
N PRO A 388 -7.04 0.33 14.11
CA PRO A 388 -8.13 1.27 13.87
C PRO A 388 -8.30 1.64 12.39
N ASN A 389 -9.50 2.03 12.01
CA ASN A 389 -9.76 2.65 10.71
C ASN A 389 -9.13 4.06 10.64
N ASP A 390 -9.03 4.62 9.45
CA ASP A 390 -8.58 6.00 9.21
C ASP A 390 -7.17 6.31 9.76
N LEU A 391 -6.25 5.33 9.78
CA LEU A 391 -4.85 5.50 10.20
C LEU A 391 -3.92 5.96 9.06
N PHE A 392 -4.29 5.74 7.80
CA PHE A 392 -3.46 6.05 6.64
C PHE A 392 -3.88 7.35 5.96
N TYR A 393 -2.92 8.03 5.31
CA TYR A 393 -3.16 9.35 4.68
C TYR A 393 -4.12 9.31 3.49
N ASN A 394 -4.20 8.19 2.78
CA ASN A 394 -4.96 8.06 1.53
C ASN A 394 -6.03 6.97 1.55
N THR A 395 -6.26 6.30 2.68
CA THR A 395 -7.32 5.30 2.84
C THR A 395 -7.88 5.28 4.26
N GLY A 396 -9.18 5.01 4.38
CA GLY A 396 -9.86 4.84 5.67
C GLY A 396 -10.16 3.37 6.01
N ILE A 397 -9.62 2.41 5.25
CA ILE A 397 -9.94 0.99 5.44
C ILE A 397 -9.34 0.42 6.73
N SER A 398 -9.96 -0.64 7.24
CA SER A 398 -9.41 -1.45 8.32
C SER A 398 -8.15 -2.16 7.85
N SER A 399 -7.12 -2.14 8.67
CA SER A 399 -5.84 -2.77 8.39
C SER A 399 -5.40 -3.68 9.53
N PHE A 400 -4.54 -4.63 9.20
CA PHE A 400 -4.09 -5.69 10.10
C PHE A 400 -2.57 -5.78 10.05
N CYS A 401 -1.95 -5.92 11.22
CA CYS A 401 -0.53 -6.21 11.32
C CYS A 401 -0.32 -7.69 11.58
N TRP A 402 0.42 -8.36 10.70
CA TRP A 402 0.84 -9.74 10.86
C TRP A 402 2.22 -9.76 11.49
N ILE A 403 2.35 -10.46 12.61
CA ILE A 403 3.65 -10.78 13.20
C ILE A 403 3.97 -12.22 12.85
N LEU A 404 5.00 -12.39 12.03
CA LEU A 404 5.51 -13.69 11.61
C LEU A 404 6.82 -13.99 12.35
N SER A 405 7.02 -15.25 12.72
CA SER A 405 8.22 -15.69 13.43
C SER A 405 8.61 -17.10 13.00
N LYS A 406 9.91 -17.32 12.77
CA LYS A 406 10.51 -18.64 12.64
C LYS A 406 11.05 -19.17 13.97
N ASN A 407 10.94 -18.38 15.02
CA ASN A 407 11.42 -18.73 16.37
C ASN A 407 10.43 -18.22 17.43
N LYS A 408 9.26 -18.86 17.48
CA LYS A 408 8.26 -18.54 18.52
C LYS A 408 8.76 -18.95 19.90
N ARG A 409 8.38 -18.18 20.93
CA ARG A 409 8.57 -18.61 22.32
C ARG A 409 7.79 -19.92 22.59
N PRO A 410 8.25 -20.76 23.55
CA PRO A 410 7.63 -22.06 23.84
C PRO A 410 6.12 -22.00 24.08
N GLU A 411 5.63 -20.96 24.77
CA GLU A 411 4.20 -20.76 25.08
C GLU A 411 3.36 -20.40 23.84
N ARG A 412 3.99 -19.88 22.77
CA ARG A 412 3.34 -19.48 21.52
C ARG A 412 3.38 -20.56 20.44
N ILE A 413 4.14 -21.63 20.65
CA ILE A 413 4.27 -22.72 19.67
C ILE A 413 2.90 -23.35 19.42
N GLY A 414 2.51 -23.46 18.15
CA GLY A 414 1.24 -24.02 17.71
C GLY A 414 0.03 -23.13 17.98
N LYS A 415 0.23 -21.86 18.36
CA LYS A 415 -0.83 -20.92 18.69
C LYS A 415 -0.71 -19.62 17.92
N ILE A 416 -1.85 -18.93 17.79
CA ILE A 416 -1.96 -17.58 17.24
C ILE A 416 -2.71 -16.72 18.24
N GLN A 417 -2.17 -15.52 18.48
CA GLN A 417 -2.87 -14.49 19.23
C GLN A 417 -3.57 -13.53 18.24
N LEU A 418 -4.85 -13.25 18.48
CA LEU A 418 -5.60 -12.22 17.76
C LEU A 418 -5.85 -11.05 18.71
N ILE A 419 -5.40 -9.86 18.32
CA ILE A 419 -5.56 -8.64 19.12
C ILE A 419 -6.49 -7.68 18.37
N ASP A 420 -7.59 -7.30 19.01
CA ASP A 420 -8.47 -6.24 18.54
C ASP A 420 -8.05 -4.90 19.14
N ALA A 421 -7.24 -4.15 18.39
CA ALA A 421 -6.84 -2.80 18.75
C ALA A 421 -7.66 -1.73 18.00
N SER A 422 -8.77 -2.10 17.37
CA SER A 422 -9.57 -1.19 16.52
C SER A 422 -10.11 0.04 17.27
N GLY A 423 -10.28 -0.08 18.58
CA GLY A 423 -10.70 1.01 19.49
C GLY A 423 -9.57 1.74 20.20
N ILE A 424 -8.31 1.29 20.08
CA ILE A 424 -7.15 1.85 20.79
C ILE A 424 -6.46 2.88 19.90
N CYS A 425 -6.91 4.12 19.95
CA CYS A 425 -6.33 5.23 19.18
C CYS A 425 -6.86 6.58 19.66
N HIS A 426 -6.20 7.65 19.24
CA HIS A 426 -6.63 9.02 19.45
C HIS A 426 -7.00 9.71 18.12
N LYS A 427 -7.98 10.61 18.17
CA LYS A 427 -8.41 11.40 17.02
C LYS A 427 -7.48 12.59 16.81
N LEU A 428 -7.02 12.78 15.58
CA LEU A 428 -6.31 13.98 15.18
C LEU A 428 -7.21 15.23 15.30
N ARG A 429 -6.67 16.35 15.78
CA ARG A 429 -7.38 17.65 15.81
C ARG A 429 -7.79 18.11 14.42
N LYS A 430 -6.97 17.84 13.41
CA LYS A 430 -7.22 18.09 11.99
C LYS A 430 -6.85 16.85 11.19
N PRO A 431 -7.76 16.33 10.38
CA PRO A 431 -7.44 15.25 9.47
C PRO A 431 -6.29 15.61 8.53
N LEU A 432 -5.46 14.61 8.20
CA LEU A 432 -4.39 14.70 7.21
C LEU A 432 -4.74 13.76 6.05
N GLY A 433 -5.44 14.27 5.05
CA GLY A 433 -6.06 13.43 4.03
C GLY A 433 -7.14 12.53 4.64
N SER A 434 -7.05 11.22 4.42
CA SER A 434 -7.95 10.22 5.03
C SER A 434 -7.59 9.88 6.47
N LYS A 435 -6.38 10.22 6.93
CA LYS A 435 -5.92 9.94 8.29
C LYS A 435 -6.65 10.84 9.29
N LYS A 436 -7.47 10.25 10.15
CA LYS A 436 -8.22 10.92 11.23
C LYS A 436 -7.82 10.43 12.61
N ASN A 437 -7.16 9.26 12.68
CA ASN A 437 -6.73 8.63 13.92
C ASN A 437 -5.20 8.47 13.92
N GLU A 438 -4.62 8.43 15.11
CA GLU A 438 -3.20 8.18 15.34
C GLU A 438 -2.99 7.32 16.59
N PHE A 439 -1.83 6.65 16.68
CA PHE A 439 -1.39 5.99 17.89
C PHE A 439 -0.53 6.94 18.72
N THR A 440 -0.96 7.27 19.93
CA THR A 440 -0.10 7.93 20.92
C THR A 440 0.94 6.95 21.48
N PRO A 441 1.96 7.42 22.21
CA PRO A 441 2.88 6.54 22.94
C PRO A 441 2.15 5.55 23.84
N GLU A 442 1.13 6.01 24.56
CA GLU A 442 0.33 5.21 25.50
C GLU A 442 -0.46 4.12 24.75
N ASP A 443 -1.05 4.44 23.58
CA ASP A 443 -1.76 3.45 22.76
C ASP A 443 -0.82 2.33 22.32
N ARG A 444 0.38 2.70 21.86
CA ARG A 444 1.40 1.72 21.44
C ARG A 444 1.89 0.87 22.60
N GLU A 445 2.04 1.45 23.79
CA GLU A 445 2.38 0.73 25.00
C GLU A 445 1.33 -0.32 25.34
N VAL A 446 0.04 0.07 25.34
CA VAL A 446 -1.07 -0.84 25.61
C VAL A 446 -1.08 -2.00 24.62
N ILE A 447 -0.98 -1.72 23.31
CA ILE A 447 -1.00 -2.77 22.27
C ILE A 447 0.21 -3.70 22.40
N THR A 448 1.41 -3.14 22.62
CA THR A 448 2.62 -3.95 22.79
C THR A 448 2.55 -4.81 24.04
N LYS A 449 1.96 -4.29 25.13
CA LYS A 449 1.75 -5.05 26.36
C LYS A 449 0.76 -6.20 26.14
N LEU A 450 -0.38 -5.96 25.46
CA LEU A 450 -1.32 -7.02 25.09
C LEU A 450 -0.63 -8.15 24.31
N TYR A 451 0.29 -7.80 23.42
CA TYR A 451 1.09 -8.77 22.69
C TYR A 451 2.05 -9.54 23.62
N CYS A 452 2.81 -8.84 24.46
CA CYS A 452 3.82 -9.44 25.34
C CYS A 452 3.22 -10.32 26.45
N ASP A 453 2.12 -9.89 27.06
CA ASP A 453 1.47 -10.61 28.17
C ASP A 453 0.95 -11.98 27.70
N PHE A 454 0.56 -12.11 26.42
CA PHE A 454 0.04 -13.34 25.82
C PHE A 454 -1.08 -13.96 26.66
N GLU A 455 -2.04 -13.14 27.07
CA GLU A 455 -3.19 -13.52 27.88
C GLU A 455 -4.51 -13.23 27.16
N GLU A 456 -5.55 -14.02 27.49
CA GLU A 456 -6.89 -13.77 26.97
C GLU A 456 -7.60 -12.70 27.79
N ASN A 457 -8.19 -11.73 27.12
CA ASN A 457 -9.01 -10.67 27.70
C ASN A 457 -10.03 -10.16 26.66
N GLU A 458 -10.62 -9.00 26.89
CA GLU A 458 -11.58 -8.40 25.95
C GLU A 458 -10.95 -7.99 24.60
N PHE A 459 -9.64 -7.68 24.56
CA PHE A 459 -8.89 -7.26 23.36
C PHE A 459 -8.04 -8.38 22.75
N SER A 460 -7.78 -9.45 23.48
CA SER A 460 -6.84 -10.50 23.07
C SER A 460 -7.47 -11.89 23.19
N LYS A 461 -7.36 -12.68 22.12
CA LYS A 461 -7.78 -14.08 22.09
C LYS A 461 -6.66 -14.96 21.56
N ILE A 462 -6.54 -16.16 22.11
CA ILE A 462 -5.50 -17.12 21.77
C ILE A 462 -6.15 -18.39 21.23
N TYR A 463 -5.77 -18.78 20.02
CA TYR A 463 -6.27 -19.96 19.33
C TYR A 463 -5.13 -20.91 18.98
N ASN A 464 -5.39 -22.22 19.04
CA ASN A 464 -4.48 -23.20 18.44
C ASN A 464 -4.57 -23.11 16.92
N ASN A 465 -3.47 -23.36 16.21
CA ASN A 465 -3.45 -23.36 14.73
C ASN A 465 -4.51 -24.30 14.13
N THR A 466 -4.82 -25.42 14.84
CA THR A 466 -5.81 -26.40 14.42
C THR A 466 -7.27 -25.92 14.51
N GLU A 467 -7.55 -24.85 15.27
CA GLU A 467 -8.90 -24.30 15.39
C GLU A 467 -9.32 -23.51 14.13
N PHE A 468 -8.36 -23.19 13.26
CA PHE A 468 -8.65 -22.58 11.96
C PHE A 468 -8.91 -23.62 10.85
N ILE A 469 -8.88 -24.93 11.18
CA ILE A 469 -9.21 -25.99 10.24
C ILE A 469 -10.71 -26.13 10.17
N TYR A 470 -11.27 -26.03 8.97
CA TYR A 470 -12.69 -26.24 8.72
C TYR A 470 -12.90 -27.13 7.49
N ARG A 471 -14.06 -27.74 7.42
CA ARG A 471 -14.53 -28.46 6.25
C ARG A 471 -15.75 -27.78 5.69
N GLU A 472 -15.71 -27.49 4.41
CA GLU A 472 -16.85 -26.93 3.69
C GLU A 472 -17.65 -28.04 3.03
N TYR A 473 -18.93 -28.08 3.30
CA TYR A 473 -19.87 -29.02 2.68
C TYR A 473 -20.91 -28.25 1.90
N THR A 474 -21.03 -28.58 0.60
CA THR A 474 -22.16 -28.08 -0.20
C THR A 474 -23.34 -29.02 0.01
N VAL A 475 -24.33 -28.58 0.78
CA VAL A 475 -25.58 -29.30 0.96
C VAL A 475 -26.51 -28.93 -0.19
N MET A 476 -26.69 -29.87 -1.11
CA MET A 476 -27.68 -29.73 -2.16
C MET A 476 -29.05 -30.16 -1.62
N GLN A 477 -29.98 -29.23 -1.57
CA GLN A 477 -31.39 -29.56 -1.38
C GLN A 477 -32.08 -29.54 -2.74
N PRO A 478 -32.85 -30.58 -3.09
CA PRO A 478 -33.68 -30.48 -4.28
C PRO A 478 -34.64 -29.30 -4.14
N LEU A 479 -34.68 -28.45 -5.15
CA LEU A 479 -35.63 -27.34 -5.22
C LEU A 479 -37.03 -27.93 -5.18
N GLN A 480 -37.69 -27.83 -4.05
CA GLN A 480 -39.10 -28.08 -3.95
C GLN A 480 -39.85 -26.94 -4.63
N ARG A 481 -40.22 -27.15 -5.87
CA ARG A 481 -41.07 -26.21 -6.61
C ARG A 481 -42.53 -26.49 -6.27
N ARG A 482 -43.23 -25.44 -5.89
CA ARG A 482 -44.68 -25.46 -5.70
C ARG A 482 -45.30 -24.65 -6.82
N TYR A 483 -46.32 -25.23 -7.44
CA TYR A 483 -47.10 -24.63 -8.50
C TYR A 483 -48.50 -24.38 -7.96
N GLU A 484 -49.03 -23.16 -8.10
CA GLU A 484 -50.30 -22.74 -7.58
C GLU A 484 -50.81 -21.51 -8.34
N ILE A 485 -52.13 -21.33 -8.37
CA ILE A 485 -52.78 -20.14 -8.97
C ILE A 485 -53.37 -19.31 -7.82
N THR A 486 -52.58 -18.45 -7.23
CA THR A 486 -52.94 -17.56 -6.11
C THR A 486 -52.69 -16.11 -6.50
N ASP A 487 -53.24 -15.15 -5.72
CA ASP A 487 -52.96 -13.73 -5.93
C ASP A 487 -51.46 -13.45 -5.99
N GLU A 488 -50.70 -14.02 -5.06
CA GLU A 488 -49.25 -13.82 -4.97
C GLU A 488 -48.52 -14.39 -6.21
N SER A 489 -48.95 -15.57 -6.72
CA SER A 489 -48.31 -16.17 -7.90
C SER A 489 -48.65 -15.39 -9.19
N ILE A 490 -49.86 -14.85 -9.29
CA ILE A 490 -50.29 -14.00 -10.42
C ILE A 490 -49.51 -12.67 -10.38
N GLU A 491 -49.38 -12.05 -9.22
CA GLU A 491 -48.61 -10.81 -9.08
C GLU A 491 -47.13 -10.99 -9.44
N ARG A 492 -46.50 -12.07 -8.99
CA ARG A 492 -45.12 -12.43 -9.40
C ARG A 492 -45.01 -12.67 -10.90
N LEU A 493 -46.04 -13.29 -11.51
CA LEU A 493 -46.07 -13.52 -12.95
C LEU A 493 -46.20 -12.20 -13.72
N MET A 494 -47.03 -11.27 -13.26
CA MET A 494 -47.16 -9.93 -13.85
C MET A 494 -45.86 -9.14 -13.82
N GLN A 495 -45.06 -9.30 -12.75
CA GLN A 495 -43.76 -8.68 -12.61
C GLN A 495 -42.65 -9.44 -13.37
N SER A 496 -42.94 -10.63 -13.90
CA SER A 496 -41.96 -11.45 -14.62
C SER A 496 -41.58 -10.84 -15.96
N GLY A 497 -40.33 -11.10 -16.40
CA GLY A 497 -39.84 -10.66 -17.71
C GLY A 497 -40.58 -11.26 -18.90
N VAL A 498 -41.44 -12.25 -18.69
CA VAL A 498 -42.27 -12.86 -19.75
C VAL A 498 -43.50 -12.00 -20.02
N LEU A 499 -44.31 -11.72 -19.00
CA LEU A 499 -45.53 -10.91 -19.16
C LEU A 499 -45.23 -9.43 -19.35
N SER A 500 -44.19 -8.89 -18.74
CA SER A 500 -43.78 -7.49 -18.93
C SER A 500 -43.28 -7.21 -20.36
N LYS A 501 -42.86 -8.23 -21.12
CA LYS A 501 -42.57 -8.09 -22.56
C LYS A 501 -43.87 -8.03 -23.39
N LEU A 502 -44.91 -8.68 -22.94
CA LEU A 502 -46.20 -8.67 -23.63
C LEU A 502 -46.94 -7.34 -23.42
N TYR A 503 -46.98 -6.88 -22.15
CA TYR A 503 -47.57 -5.60 -21.78
C TYR A 503 -46.98 -5.11 -20.45
N ASP A 504 -46.59 -3.83 -20.39
CA ASP A 504 -46.05 -3.18 -19.21
C ASP A 504 -46.67 -1.79 -19.10
N GLU A 505 -47.60 -1.65 -18.17
CA GLU A 505 -48.42 -0.43 -18.02
C GLU A 505 -47.54 0.78 -17.69
N SER A 506 -46.53 0.62 -16.83
CA SER A 506 -45.62 1.69 -16.44
C SER A 506 -44.84 2.21 -17.65
N LYS A 507 -44.36 1.31 -18.51
CA LYS A 507 -43.66 1.69 -19.75
C LYS A 507 -44.56 2.29 -20.79
N VAL A 508 -45.83 1.83 -20.87
CA VAL A 508 -46.79 2.43 -21.77
C VAL A 508 -47.07 3.88 -21.39
N LEU A 509 -47.30 4.14 -20.09
CA LEU A 509 -47.50 5.51 -19.58
C LEU A 509 -46.26 6.39 -19.84
N GLU A 510 -45.06 5.89 -19.55
CA GLU A 510 -43.80 6.62 -19.83
C GLU A 510 -43.64 6.97 -21.33
N LEU A 511 -43.97 6.03 -22.21
CA LEU A 511 -43.91 6.24 -23.66
C LEU A 511 -44.98 7.22 -24.14
N GLU A 512 -46.19 7.14 -23.61
CA GLU A 512 -47.28 8.07 -23.95
C GLU A 512 -46.99 9.51 -23.49
N GLU A 513 -46.34 9.69 -22.33
CA GLU A 513 -45.92 11.00 -21.86
C GLU A 513 -44.86 11.65 -22.77
N LYS A 514 -44.00 10.85 -23.43
CA LYS A 514 -43.01 11.35 -24.40
C LYS A 514 -43.63 11.91 -25.67
N GLY A 515 -44.87 11.53 -26.03
CA GLY A 515 -45.61 12.04 -27.17
C GLY A 515 -44.82 12.04 -28.49
N GLU A 516 -44.72 13.20 -29.12
CA GLU A 516 -43.98 13.35 -30.39
C GLU A 516 -42.47 13.14 -30.29
N ASN A 517 -41.89 13.19 -29.08
CA ASN A 517 -40.45 13.05 -28.84
C ASN A 517 -39.98 11.58 -28.81
N MET A 518 -40.87 10.62 -29.08
CA MET A 518 -40.50 9.20 -29.17
C MET A 518 -39.62 8.90 -30.37
N THR A 519 -38.60 8.07 -30.17
CA THR A 519 -37.82 7.46 -31.25
C THR A 519 -38.67 6.44 -32.05
N ALA A 520 -38.24 6.09 -33.25
CA ALA A 520 -38.93 5.09 -34.07
C ALA A 520 -39.07 3.74 -33.36
N LYS A 521 -38.06 3.30 -32.61
CA LYS A 521 -38.10 2.07 -31.81
C LYS A 521 -39.11 2.14 -30.66
N GLU A 522 -39.24 3.28 -30.00
CA GLU A 522 -40.17 3.50 -28.92
C GLU A 522 -41.63 3.51 -29.42
N ARG A 523 -41.87 4.10 -30.59
CA ARG A 523 -43.19 4.07 -31.25
C ARG A 523 -43.60 2.64 -31.60
N THR A 524 -42.72 1.86 -32.22
CA THR A 524 -42.99 0.44 -32.52
C THR A 524 -43.31 -0.34 -31.25
N LYS A 525 -42.54 -0.13 -30.17
CA LYS A 525 -42.75 -0.81 -28.89
C LYS A 525 -44.08 -0.45 -28.25
N LEU A 526 -44.50 0.81 -28.33
CA LEU A 526 -45.81 1.25 -27.82
C LEU A 526 -46.95 0.60 -28.63
N GLU A 527 -46.83 0.52 -29.95
CA GLU A 527 -47.80 -0.16 -30.82
C GLU A 527 -47.87 -1.65 -30.50
N ASP A 528 -46.74 -2.32 -30.28
CA ASP A 528 -46.71 -3.75 -29.90
C ASP A 528 -47.38 -3.98 -28.55
N PHE A 529 -47.14 -3.15 -27.55
CA PHE A 529 -47.85 -3.22 -26.27
C PHE A 529 -49.35 -3.02 -26.42
N LYS A 530 -49.79 -2.05 -27.23
CA LYS A 530 -51.23 -1.82 -27.49
C LYS A 530 -51.89 -2.99 -28.20
N LYS A 531 -51.21 -3.64 -29.14
CA LYS A 531 -51.69 -4.85 -29.82
C LYS A 531 -51.81 -6.04 -28.89
N SER A 532 -50.84 -6.20 -28.00
CA SER A 532 -50.75 -7.35 -27.09
C SER A 532 -51.58 -7.19 -25.81
N LYS A 533 -52.10 -5.99 -25.54
CA LYS A 533 -52.89 -5.72 -24.32
C LYS A 533 -54.07 -6.66 -24.15
N GLN A 534 -54.83 -6.90 -25.20
CA GLN A 534 -56.00 -7.78 -25.14
C GLN A 534 -55.61 -9.22 -24.76
N GLN A 535 -54.49 -9.72 -25.27
CA GLN A 535 -53.97 -11.04 -24.92
C GLN A 535 -53.50 -11.07 -23.47
N TYR A 536 -52.79 -10.05 -23.02
CA TYR A 536 -52.36 -9.89 -21.63
C TYR A 536 -53.54 -9.90 -20.67
N ASP A 537 -54.58 -9.06 -20.94
CA ASP A 537 -55.77 -8.98 -20.12
C ASP A 537 -56.53 -10.31 -20.09
N SER A 538 -56.60 -11.02 -21.22
CA SER A 538 -57.21 -12.37 -21.31
C SER A 538 -56.49 -13.39 -20.42
N ILE A 539 -55.13 -13.40 -20.43
CA ILE A 539 -54.32 -14.29 -19.58
C ILE A 539 -54.56 -13.98 -18.11
N ILE A 540 -54.50 -12.73 -17.72
CA ILE A 540 -54.66 -12.31 -16.32
C ILE A 540 -56.08 -12.62 -15.82
N ASN A 541 -57.09 -12.37 -16.63
CA ASN A 541 -58.51 -12.67 -16.29
C ASN A 541 -58.73 -14.18 -16.14
N ALA A 542 -58.20 -15.00 -17.05
CA ALA A 542 -58.28 -16.46 -16.97
C ALA A 542 -57.60 -17.01 -15.70
N LEU A 543 -56.43 -16.52 -15.38
CA LEU A 543 -55.71 -16.90 -14.14
C LEU A 543 -56.49 -16.47 -12.88
N ASN A 544 -57.02 -15.24 -12.87
CA ASN A 544 -57.84 -14.76 -11.76
C ASN A 544 -59.09 -15.58 -11.54
N ALA A 545 -59.74 -16.04 -12.63
CA ALA A 545 -60.94 -16.90 -12.57
C ALA A 545 -60.61 -18.34 -12.10
N ALA A 546 -59.36 -18.79 -12.27
CA ALA A 546 -58.89 -20.13 -11.92
C ALA A 546 -58.17 -20.20 -10.55
N LYS A 547 -58.22 -19.14 -9.76
CA LYS A 547 -57.59 -19.12 -8.43
C LYS A 547 -58.08 -20.26 -7.55
N SER A 548 -57.18 -20.96 -6.90
CA SER A 548 -57.49 -22.03 -5.95
C SER A 548 -56.42 -22.13 -4.87
N GLU A 549 -56.76 -22.76 -3.76
CA GLU A 549 -55.81 -23.10 -2.69
C GLU A 549 -55.03 -24.42 -2.97
N GLU A 550 -55.29 -25.02 -4.12
CA GLU A 550 -54.67 -26.29 -4.51
C GLU A 550 -53.19 -26.10 -4.89
N LYS A 551 -52.34 -26.97 -4.36
CA LYS A 551 -50.89 -26.91 -4.52
C LYS A 551 -50.39 -28.13 -5.25
N TYR A 552 -49.61 -27.92 -6.31
CA TYR A 552 -49.02 -28.98 -7.11
C TYR A 552 -47.52 -29.00 -6.89
N MET A 553 -46.97 -30.18 -6.61
CA MET A 553 -45.56 -30.31 -6.27
C MET A 553 -44.67 -30.73 -7.46
N SER A 554 -45.25 -30.92 -8.64
CA SER A 554 -44.53 -31.21 -9.87
C SER A 554 -45.14 -30.47 -11.08
N PRO A 555 -44.31 -30.17 -12.12
CA PRO A 555 -44.81 -29.59 -13.37
C PRO A 555 -45.83 -30.47 -14.07
N GLU A 556 -45.64 -31.80 -14.03
CA GLU A 556 -46.52 -32.79 -14.69
C GLU A 556 -47.92 -32.78 -14.10
N ALA A 557 -48.04 -32.55 -12.80
CA ALA A 557 -49.34 -32.43 -12.14
C ALA A 557 -50.03 -31.09 -12.40
N PHE A 558 -49.24 -30.02 -12.57
CA PHE A 558 -49.79 -28.65 -12.80
C PHE A 558 -50.08 -28.36 -14.26
N LEU A 559 -49.34 -28.91 -15.21
CA LEU A 559 -49.51 -28.68 -16.65
C LEU A 559 -50.94 -28.93 -17.17
N PRO A 560 -51.68 -30.00 -16.80
CA PRO A 560 -53.05 -30.19 -17.22
C PRO A 560 -53.99 -29.10 -16.73
N VAL A 561 -53.74 -28.56 -15.54
CA VAL A 561 -54.54 -27.49 -14.95
C VAL A 561 -54.34 -26.19 -15.72
N ILE A 562 -53.07 -25.80 -15.92
CA ILE A 562 -52.79 -24.55 -16.62
C ILE A 562 -53.18 -24.59 -18.09
N ASN A 563 -53.04 -25.72 -18.76
CA ASN A 563 -53.50 -25.90 -20.16
C ASN A 563 -55.02 -25.82 -20.31
N LYS A 564 -55.77 -26.18 -19.27
CA LYS A 564 -57.25 -25.98 -19.25
C LYS A 564 -57.61 -24.50 -19.04
N VAL A 565 -56.82 -23.78 -18.25
CA VAL A 565 -57.04 -22.36 -17.95
C VAL A 565 -56.60 -21.47 -19.10
N LEU A 566 -55.51 -21.84 -19.77
CA LEU A 566 -54.87 -21.09 -20.85
C LEU A 566 -54.64 -22.00 -22.07
N PRO A 567 -55.70 -22.45 -22.77
CA PRO A 567 -55.58 -23.45 -23.85
C PRO A 567 -54.79 -22.96 -25.07
N ASP A 568 -54.76 -21.65 -25.30
CA ASP A 568 -54.15 -21.02 -26.48
C ASP A 568 -52.72 -20.46 -26.20
N VAL A 569 -52.16 -20.73 -25.03
CA VAL A 569 -50.82 -20.27 -24.64
C VAL A 569 -49.83 -21.43 -24.69
N ASP A 570 -48.69 -21.25 -25.36
CA ASP A 570 -47.63 -22.27 -25.43
C ASP A 570 -47.13 -22.59 -24.02
N SER A 571 -47.06 -23.86 -23.68
CA SER A 571 -46.65 -24.36 -22.36
C SER A 571 -45.15 -24.26 -22.08
N LYS A 572 -44.36 -23.73 -23.04
CA LYS A 572 -42.94 -23.42 -22.87
C LYS A 572 -42.75 -21.99 -22.41
#